data_a2f2fbbc7f4a1ea63f4e4205cc2d0e2e
#
_entry.id   a2f2fbbc7f4a1ea63f4e4205cc2d0e2e
#
_cell.length_a   1.000
_cell.length_b   1.000
_cell.length_c   1.000
_cell.angle_alpha   90.00
_cell.angle_beta   90.00
_cell.angle_gamma   90.00
#
_symmetry.space_group_name_H-M   'P 1'
#
loop_
_entity.id
_entity.type
_entity.pdbx_description
1 polymer ?
#
loop_
_entity_poly.entity_id
_entity_poly.type
_entity_poly.pdbx_seq_one_letter_code
_entity_poly.pdbx_strand_id
1 'polypeptide(L)'
;MLKILQARLQQYVNCEISDIQAGFRKGRRTRDQIANICWVMEKAKDFQQNIYFCFIEHAKAFDCVDHNKLWKILKEMGISDNLTCLLRNLYACQEATVTTGHGTDWFQIGKGVHQGCILSPCLFNLYAEYSMRNTGLDEAPAGIKIAGRNINNLRYDTTLMAESEEELTNLLMKVKEESEKAGLKLNILPI
;
A
#
# COMPACT_ATOMS: atom_id res chain seq x y z
N MET A 1 21.76 -11.00 -9.26
CA MET A 1 21.80 -10.07 -8.11
C MET A 1 20.42 -9.70 -7.61
N LEU A 2 19.52 -9.13 -8.41
CA LEU A 2 18.19 -8.68 -7.99
C LEU A 2 17.32 -9.77 -7.32
N LYS A 3 17.33 -11.00 -7.83
CA LYS A 3 16.59 -12.13 -7.23
C LYS A 3 17.05 -12.47 -5.81
N ILE A 4 18.35 -12.28 -5.50
CA ILE A 4 18.89 -12.50 -4.15
C ILE A 4 18.39 -11.42 -3.20
N LEU A 5 18.39 -10.16 -3.64
CA LEU A 5 17.85 -9.04 -2.87
C LEU A 5 16.36 -9.21 -2.64
N GLN A 6 15.62 -9.61 -3.68
CA GLN A 6 14.20 -9.92 -3.57
C GLN A 6 13.91 -11.01 -2.53
N ALA A 7 14.66 -12.13 -2.58
CA ALA A 7 14.47 -13.23 -1.64
C ALA A 7 14.72 -12.81 -0.19
N ARG A 8 15.70 -11.92 0.04
CA ARG A 8 15.96 -11.33 1.37
C ARG A 8 14.86 -10.38 1.81
N LEU A 9 14.43 -9.47 0.93
CA LEU A 9 13.30 -8.56 1.22
C LEU A 9 12.00 -9.32 1.48
N GLN A 10 11.76 -10.40 0.74
CA GLN A 10 10.54 -11.20 0.88
C GLN A 10 10.36 -11.79 2.28
N GLN A 11 11.44 -12.06 3.00
CA GLN A 11 11.36 -12.52 4.39
C GLN A 11 10.75 -11.43 5.29
N TYR A 12 11.18 -10.18 5.15
CA TYR A 12 10.61 -9.04 5.87
C TYR A 12 9.16 -8.76 5.42
N VAL A 13 8.91 -8.78 4.12
CA VAL A 13 7.55 -8.61 3.56
C VAL A 13 6.58 -9.62 4.19
N ASN A 14 6.99 -10.88 4.34
CA ASN A 14 6.14 -11.92 4.90
C ASN A 14 5.87 -11.74 6.41
N CYS A 15 6.80 -11.12 7.14
CA CYS A 15 6.66 -10.86 8.58
C CYS A 15 5.94 -9.54 8.85
N GLU A 16 6.24 -8.50 8.07
CA GLU A 16 5.83 -7.14 8.34
C GLU A 16 4.48 -6.79 7.71
N ILE A 17 4.09 -7.41 6.61
CA ILE A 17 2.85 -7.04 5.93
C ILE A 17 1.67 -7.77 6.56
N SER A 18 0.65 -6.98 6.93
CA SER A 18 -0.61 -7.48 7.48
C SER A 18 -1.25 -8.53 6.56
N ASP A 19 -1.94 -9.51 7.16
CA ASP A 19 -2.68 -10.54 6.42
C ASP A 19 -3.84 -9.98 5.58
N ILE A 20 -4.29 -8.78 5.89
CA ILE A 20 -5.31 -8.05 5.14
C ILE A 20 -4.77 -7.61 3.77
N GLN A 21 -3.45 -7.36 3.66
CA GLN A 21 -2.81 -6.96 2.41
C GLN A 21 -2.74 -8.13 1.42
N ALA A 22 -3.36 -7.96 0.26
CA ALA A 22 -3.37 -8.96 -0.80
C ALA A 22 -2.56 -8.55 -2.04
N GLY A 23 -2.30 -7.25 -2.21
CA GLY A 23 -1.56 -6.73 -3.37
C GLY A 23 -0.13 -7.28 -3.45
N PHE A 24 0.25 -7.79 -4.62
CA PHE A 24 1.58 -8.33 -4.90
C PHE A 24 2.07 -9.43 -3.93
N ARG A 25 1.16 -10.15 -3.26
CA ARG A 25 1.49 -11.30 -2.39
C ARG A 25 1.25 -12.62 -3.12
N LYS A 26 2.20 -13.54 -2.97
CA LYS A 26 2.07 -14.91 -3.50
C LYS A 26 0.88 -15.61 -2.85
N GLY A 27 0.00 -16.20 -3.67
CA GLY A 27 -1.17 -16.95 -3.20
C GLY A 27 -2.39 -16.08 -2.86
N ARG A 28 -2.29 -14.75 -2.94
CA ARG A 28 -3.42 -13.83 -2.81
C ARG A 28 -3.85 -13.34 -4.20
N ARG A 29 -5.14 -13.32 -4.48
CA ARG A 29 -5.69 -12.97 -5.79
C ARG A 29 -6.76 -11.90 -5.62
N THR A 30 -6.95 -11.09 -6.66
CA THR A 30 -8.06 -10.10 -6.72
C THR A 30 -9.42 -10.77 -6.49
N ARG A 31 -9.62 -11.98 -7.03
CA ARG A 31 -10.86 -12.75 -6.83
C ARG A 31 -11.14 -13.06 -5.37
N ASP A 32 -10.10 -13.29 -4.55
CA ASP A 32 -10.26 -13.58 -3.13
C ASP A 32 -10.76 -12.33 -2.40
N GLN A 33 -10.29 -11.14 -2.78
CA GLN A 33 -10.76 -9.87 -2.22
C GLN A 33 -12.19 -9.53 -2.64
N ILE A 34 -12.54 -9.79 -3.90
CA ILE A 34 -13.92 -9.64 -4.37
C ILE A 34 -14.84 -10.58 -3.57
N ALA A 35 -14.43 -11.84 -3.37
CA ALA A 35 -15.20 -12.79 -2.56
C ALA A 35 -15.34 -12.33 -1.11
N ASN A 36 -14.31 -11.72 -0.52
CA ASN A 36 -14.38 -11.14 0.83
C ASN A 36 -15.40 -9.99 0.89
N ILE A 37 -15.40 -9.08 -0.09
CA ILE A 37 -16.39 -7.98 -0.17
C ILE A 37 -17.81 -8.55 -0.31
N CYS A 38 -18.01 -9.49 -1.23
CA CYS A 38 -19.31 -10.13 -1.41
C CYS A 38 -19.79 -10.81 -0.11
N TRP A 39 -18.90 -11.53 0.57
CA TRP A 39 -19.21 -12.16 1.85
C TRP A 39 -19.59 -11.14 2.93
N VAL A 40 -18.87 -10.01 3.01
CA VAL A 40 -19.21 -8.92 3.96
C VAL A 40 -20.59 -8.36 3.64
N MET A 41 -20.91 -8.12 2.36
CA MET A 41 -22.20 -7.61 1.92
C MET A 41 -23.34 -8.58 2.25
N GLU A 42 -23.14 -9.88 2.02
CA GLU A 42 -24.13 -10.93 2.37
C GLU A 42 -24.39 -10.95 3.89
N LYS A 43 -23.31 -10.86 4.69
CA LYS A 43 -23.44 -10.84 6.15
C LYS A 43 -24.13 -9.57 6.66
N ALA A 44 -23.77 -8.41 6.12
CA ALA A 44 -24.45 -7.17 6.47
C ALA A 44 -25.96 -7.26 6.16
N LYS A 45 -26.33 -7.87 5.03
CA LYS A 45 -27.72 -8.13 4.67
C LYS A 45 -28.43 -9.11 5.64
N ASP A 46 -27.77 -10.21 6.00
CA ASP A 46 -28.29 -11.20 6.96
C ASP A 46 -28.60 -10.55 8.32
N PHE A 47 -27.76 -9.62 8.76
CA PHE A 47 -27.93 -8.90 10.04
C PHE A 47 -28.70 -7.58 9.91
N GLN A 48 -29.19 -7.24 8.73
CA GLN A 48 -29.90 -5.97 8.43
C GLN A 48 -29.08 -4.73 8.84
N GLN A 49 -27.75 -4.81 8.68
CA GLN A 49 -26.84 -3.70 8.96
C GLN A 49 -26.60 -2.88 7.70
N ASN A 50 -26.57 -1.56 7.85
CA ASN A 50 -26.11 -0.68 6.79
C ASN A 50 -24.59 -0.82 6.63
N ILE A 51 -24.13 -0.78 5.40
CA ILE A 51 -22.70 -0.83 5.08
C ILE A 51 -22.37 0.22 4.03
N TYR A 52 -21.33 0.97 4.31
CA TYR A 52 -20.77 1.99 3.43
C TYR A 52 -19.37 1.58 3.00
N PHE A 53 -19.09 1.71 1.73
CA PHE A 53 -17.77 1.40 1.15
C PHE A 53 -17.12 2.66 0.58
N CYS A 54 -15.81 2.75 0.72
CA CYS A 54 -15.00 3.72 0.02
C CYS A 54 -13.82 3.00 -0.64
N PHE A 55 -13.70 3.13 -1.95
CA PHE A 55 -12.57 2.57 -2.71
C PHE A 55 -11.53 3.66 -2.93
N ILE A 56 -10.30 3.36 -2.55
CA ILE A 56 -9.18 4.27 -2.62
C ILE A 56 -8.12 3.69 -3.53
N GLU A 57 -7.76 4.42 -4.56
CA GLU A 57 -6.65 4.12 -5.44
C GLU A 57 -5.50 5.10 -5.20
N HIS A 58 -4.26 4.62 -5.25
CA HIS A 58 -3.09 5.49 -5.20
C HIS A 58 -2.71 5.96 -6.60
N ALA A 59 -2.84 7.26 -6.86
CA ALA A 59 -2.44 7.84 -8.14
C ALA A 59 -0.93 7.70 -8.34
N LYS A 60 -0.53 7.02 -9.43
CA LYS A 60 0.89 6.81 -9.78
C LYS A 60 1.70 6.25 -8.60
N ALA A 61 1.15 5.25 -7.91
CA ALA A 61 1.66 4.70 -6.66
C ALA A 61 3.18 4.48 -6.65
N PHE A 62 3.72 3.80 -7.64
CA PHE A 62 5.15 3.51 -7.75
C PHE A 62 5.99 4.76 -8.00
N ASP A 63 5.49 5.73 -8.75
CA ASP A 63 6.22 6.96 -9.10
C ASP A 63 6.26 7.95 -7.92
N CYS A 64 5.36 7.79 -6.94
CA CYS A 64 5.25 8.68 -5.79
C CYS A 64 6.17 8.31 -4.62
N VAL A 65 6.81 7.15 -4.63
CA VAL A 65 7.68 6.69 -3.54
C VAL A 65 8.88 7.62 -3.39
N ASP A 66 8.98 8.33 -2.27
CA ASP A 66 10.15 9.15 -1.94
C ASP A 66 11.29 8.28 -1.43
N HIS A 67 12.46 8.35 -2.08
CA HIS A 67 13.60 7.52 -1.73
C HIS A 67 14.10 7.75 -0.30
N ASN A 68 14.16 9.01 0.17
CA ASN A 68 14.64 9.31 1.51
C ASN A 68 13.70 8.75 2.58
N LYS A 69 12.39 8.90 2.36
CA LYS A 69 11.36 8.29 3.23
C LYS A 69 11.42 6.78 3.18
N LEU A 70 11.58 6.19 1.99
CA LEU A 70 11.68 4.75 1.83
C LEU A 70 12.81 4.16 2.68
N TRP A 71 14.02 4.73 2.61
CA TRP A 71 15.15 4.21 3.39
C TRP A 71 14.94 4.33 4.89
N LYS A 72 14.28 5.41 5.34
CA LYS A 72 13.91 5.59 6.74
C LYS A 72 12.89 4.55 7.18
N ILE A 73 11.84 4.36 6.40
CA ILE A 73 10.79 3.35 6.63
C ILE A 73 11.37 1.94 6.73
N LEU A 74 12.23 1.54 5.77
CA LEU A 74 12.86 0.22 5.80
C LEU A 74 13.65 -0.02 7.08
N LYS A 75 14.36 1.02 7.56
CA LYS A 75 15.11 0.95 8.81
C LYS A 75 14.17 0.84 10.03
N GLU A 76 13.11 1.63 10.09
CA GLU A 76 12.11 1.60 11.16
C GLU A 76 11.35 0.26 11.21
N MET A 77 11.17 -0.40 10.06
CA MET A 77 10.61 -1.74 9.95
C MET A 77 11.63 -2.86 10.25
N GLY A 78 12.81 -2.54 10.77
CA GLY A 78 13.81 -3.52 11.21
C GLY A 78 14.59 -4.20 10.07
N ILE A 79 14.54 -3.66 8.85
CA ILE A 79 15.35 -4.19 7.75
C ILE A 79 16.81 -3.81 7.99
N SER A 80 17.70 -4.80 7.86
CA SER A 80 19.11 -4.63 8.18
C SER A 80 19.77 -3.48 7.39
N ASP A 81 20.66 -2.73 8.07
CA ASP A 81 21.37 -1.60 7.46
C ASP A 81 22.16 -2.02 6.22
N ASN A 82 22.73 -3.22 6.20
CA ASN A 82 23.44 -3.76 5.03
C ASN A 82 22.53 -3.92 3.82
N LEU A 83 21.31 -4.47 4.01
CA LEU A 83 20.36 -4.65 2.91
C LEU A 83 19.85 -3.29 2.44
N THR A 84 19.50 -2.40 3.36
CA THR A 84 19.06 -1.03 3.04
C THR A 84 20.12 -0.25 2.28
N CYS A 85 21.41 -0.37 2.67
CA CYS A 85 22.52 0.26 1.97
C CYS A 85 22.67 -0.28 0.53
N LEU A 86 22.58 -1.59 0.33
CA LEU A 86 22.62 -2.19 -1.01
C LEU A 86 21.48 -1.71 -1.90
N LEU A 87 20.27 -1.62 -1.35
CA LEU A 87 19.10 -1.10 -2.07
C LEU A 87 19.28 0.38 -2.40
N ARG A 88 19.73 1.17 -1.43
CA ARG A 88 20.02 2.60 -1.65
C ARG A 88 21.05 2.81 -2.74
N ASN A 89 22.14 2.04 -2.77
CA ASN A 89 23.15 2.12 -3.81
C ASN A 89 22.60 1.72 -5.19
N LEU A 90 21.65 0.77 -5.23
CA LEU A 90 20.98 0.37 -6.48
C LEU A 90 20.14 1.52 -7.07
N TYR A 91 19.54 2.35 -6.21
CA TYR A 91 18.72 3.50 -6.59
C TYR A 91 19.53 4.81 -6.68
N ALA A 92 20.77 4.82 -6.21
CA ALA A 92 21.64 5.99 -6.30
C ALA A 92 22.05 6.23 -7.75
N CYS A 93 22.04 7.49 -8.16
CA CYS A 93 22.50 7.92 -9.49
C CYS A 93 21.78 7.25 -10.66
N GLN A 94 20.52 6.86 -10.47
CA GLN A 94 19.71 6.37 -11.59
C GLN A 94 19.35 7.53 -12.52
N GLU A 95 19.62 7.33 -13.80
CA GLU A 95 19.30 8.28 -14.86
C GLU A 95 18.33 7.63 -15.86
N ALA A 96 17.47 8.44 -16.42
CA ALA A 96 16.62 8.05 -17.51
C ALA A 96 16.81 8.97 -18.71
N THR A 97 16.49 8.45 -19.87
CA THR A 97 16.55 9.21 -21.11
C THR A 97 15.18 9.23 -21.78
N VAL A 98 14.87 10.38 -22.36
CA VAL A 98 13.74 10.50 -23.30
C VAL A 98 14.30 10.88 -24.64
N THR A 99 14.10 10.01 -25.62
CA THR A 99 14.49 10.28 -27.01
C THR A 99 13.29 10.85 -27.72
N THR A 100 13.38 12.11 -28.13
CA THR A 100 12.39 12.79 -28.97
C THR A 100 12.94 12.94 -30.38
N GLY A 101 12.08 13.34 -31.33
CA GLY A 101 12.55 13.66 -32.71
C GLY A 101 13.58 14.80 -32.78
N HIS A 102 13.83 15.52 -31.69
CA HIS A 102 14.74 16.67 -31.59
C HIS A 102 16.01 16.39 -30.78
N GLY A 103 16.16 15.20 -30.18
CA GLY A 103 17.32 14.85 -29.37
C GLY A 103 17.02 13.86 -28.26
N THR A 104 18.07 13.57 -27.46
CA THR A 104 17.99 12.70 -26.27
C THR A 104 18.36 13.52 -25.05
N ASP A 105 17.40 13.68 -24.13
CA ASP A 105 17.60 14.35 -22.86
C ASP A 105 17.80 13.33 -21.75
N TRP A 106 18.80 13.58 -20.88
CA TRP A 106 19.09 12.79 -19.70
C TRP A 106 18.61 13.53 -18.46
N PHE A 107 17.99 12.81 -17.54
CA PHE A 107 17.60 13.37 -16.26
C PHE A 107 17.77 12.35 -15.13
N GLN A 108 18.04 12.84 -13.92
CA GLN A 108 18.18 11.99 -12.74
C GLN A 108 16.85 11.63 -12.17
N ILE A 109 16.71 10.35 -11.76
CA ILE A 109 15.51 9.84 -11.09
C ILE A 109 15.68 10.04 -9.59
N GLY A 110 14.95 11.01 -9.02
CA GLY A 110 15.01 11.35 -7.58
C GLY A 110 13.95 10.66 -6.72
N LYS A 111 12.96 10.00 -7.33
CA LYS A 111 11.85 9.34 -6.63
C LYS A 111 11.24 8.24 -7.50
N GLY A 112 10.42 7.43 -6.87
CA GLY A 112 9.71 6.32 -7.51
C GLY A 112 10.47 5.00 -7.43
N VAL A 113 9.74 3.91 -7.61
CA VAL A 113 10.29 2.56 -7.77
C VAL A 113 10.00 2.09 -9.19
N HIS A 114 10.99 1.49 -9.83
CA HIS A 114 10.94 1.17 -11.25
C HIS A 114 9.84 0.14 -11.57
N GLN A 115 8.85 0.52 -12.39
CA GLN A 115 7.81 -0.38 -12.86
C GLN A 115 8.44 -1.51 -13.69
N GLY A 116 8.04 -2.76 -13.38
CA GLY A 116 8.64 -3.96 -13.99
C GLY A 116 9.87 -4.52 -13.28
N CYS A 117 10.48 -3.80 -12.33
CA CYS A 117 11.54 -4.36 -11.49
C CYS A 117 10.95 -5.31 -10.43
N ILE A 118 11.59 -6.46 -10.25
CA ILE A 118 11.14 -7.49 -9.29
C ILE A 118 11.19 -7.03 -7.82
N LEU A 119 11.95 -5.99 -7.49
CA LEU A 119 12.03 -5.41 -6.14
C LEU A 119 10.90 -4.43 -5.84
N SER A 120 10.38 -3.75 -6.87
CA SER A 120 9.44 -2.64 -6.70
C SER A 120 8.16 -3.02 -5.96
N PRO A 121 7.52 -4.18 -6.21
CA PRO A 121 6.37 -4.60 -5.44
C PRO A 121 6.66 -4.79 -3.95
N CYS A 122 7.82 -5.35 -3.60
CA CYS A 122 8.22 -5.55 -2.21
C CYS A 122 8.46 -4.21 -1.51
N LEU A 123 9.18 -3.29 -2.16
CA LEU A 123 9.49 -1.97 -1.61
C LEU A 123 8.22 -1.12 -1.45
N PHE A 124 7.35 -1.14 -2.46
CA PHE A 124 6.07 -0.42 -2.39
C PHE A 124 5.17 -0.98 -1.29
N ASN A 125 5.05 -2.30 -1.18
CA ASN A 125 4.25 -2.92 -0.13
C ASN A 125 4.72 -2.54 1.27
N LEU A 126 6.02 -2.53 1.54
CA LEU A 126 6.58 -2.09 2.82
C LEU A 126 6.30 -0.60 3.07
N TYR A 127 6.45 0.22 2.04
CA TYR A 127 6.17 1.66 2.11
C TYR A 127 4.70 1.96 2.41
N ALA A 128 3.79 1.30 1.69
CA ALA A 128 2.35 1.45 1.88
C ALA A 128 1.88 0.88 3.23
N GLU A 129 2.42 -0.28 3.64
CA GLU A 129 2.11 -0.90 4.94
C GLU A 129 2.49 0.02 6.10
N TYR A 130 3.69 0.64 6.05
CA TYR A 130 4.11 1.59 7.06
C TYR A 130 3.13 2.78 7.17
N SER A 131 2.72 3.35 6.02
CA SER A 131 1.72 4.42 5.99
C SER A 131 0.39 3.97 6.60
N MET A 132 -0.07 2.78 6.25
CA MET A 132 -1.34 2.24 6.74
C MET A 132 -1.31 1.91 8.24
N ARG A 133 -0.20 1.44 8.80
CA ARG A 133 -0.05 1.22 10.25
C ARG A 133 -0.21 2.52 11.04
N ASN A 134 0.35 3.60 10.53
CA ASN A 134 0.28 4.92 11.18
C ASN A 134 -1.14 5.52 11.19
N THR A 135 -2.06 5.00 10.39
CA THR A 135 -3.48 5.42 10.43
C THR A 135 -4.21 4.94 11.68
N GLY A 136 -3.70 3.91 12.38
CA GLY A 136 -4.37 3.29 13.51
C GLY A 136 -5.71 2.63 13.16
N LEU A 137 -5.94 2.26 11.89
CA LEU A 137 -7.19 1.63 11.45
C LEU A 137 -7.44 0.30 12.15
N ASP A 138 -6.39 -0.49 12.38
CA ASP A 138 -6.51 -1.82 12.99
C ASP A 138 -6.99 -1.75 14.45
N GLU A 139 -6.76 -0.61 15.12
CA GLU A 139 -7.21 -0.31 16.49
C GLU A 139 -8.51 0.52 16.53
N ALA A 140 -8.98 1.01 15.38
CA ALA A 140 -10.17 1.85 15.32
C ALA A 140 -11.43 1.05 15.68
N PRO A 141 -12.31 1.57 16.56
CA PRO A 141 -13.59 0.91 16.87
C PRO A 141 -14.57 0.97 15.69
N ALA A 142 -14.37 1.89 14.75
CA ALA A 142 -15.17 2.05 13.54
C ALA A 142 -14.97 0.87 12.59
N GLY A 143 -16.02 0.46 11.90
CA GLY A 143 -16.03 -0.67 10.98
C GLY A 143 -17.26 -1.53 11.15
N ILE A 144 -17.30 -2.64 10.43
CA ILE A 144 -18.44 -3.57 10.45
C ILE A 144 -18.12 -4.71 11.41
N LYS A 145 -19.00 -4.96 12.35
CA LYS A 145 -18.88 -6.04 13.34
C LYS A 145 -19.51 -7.33 12.83
N ILE A 146 -18.71 -8.28 12.38
CA ILE A 146 -19.16 -9.60 11.94
C ILE A 146 -18.54 -10.67 12.84
N ALA A 147 -19.36 -11.48 13.48
CA ALA A 147 -18.93 -12.57 14.37
C ALA A 147 -17.93 -12.13 15.45
N GLY A 148 -18.10 -10.93 16.03
CA GLY A 148 -17.23 -10.37 17.05
C GLY A 148 -15.90 -9.80 16.55
N ARG A 149 -15.68 -9.78 15.25
CA ARG A 149 -14.52 -9.14 14.61
C ARG A 149 -14.94 -7.83 13.97
N ASN A 150 -14.10 -6.81 14.15
CA ASN A 150 -14.27 -5.54 13.47
C ASN A 150 -13.53 -5.56 12.14
N ILE A 151 -14.23 -5.28 11.03
CA ILE A 151 -13.68 -5.23 9.69
C ILE A 151 -13.89 -3.82 9.16
N ASN A 152 -12.85 -3.05 9.01
CA ASN A 152 -12.91 -1.66 8.56
C ASN A 152 -12.10 -1.39 7.29
N ASN A 153 -11.23 -2.31 6.88
CA ASN A 153 -10.44 -2.16 5.67
C ASN A 153 -10.08 -3.50 5.02
N LEU A 154 -9.87 -3.47 3.71
CA LEU A 154 -9.24 -4.52 2.91
C LEU A 154 -8.17 -3.87 2.05
N ARG A 155 -7.01 -4.50 1.93
CA ARG A 155 -5.84 -3.91 1.27
C ARG A 155 -5.43 -4.73 0.05
N TYR A 156 -5.95 -4.37 -1.11
CA TYR A 156 -5.42 -4.71 -2.45
C TYR A 156 -5.27 -3.40 -3.24
N ASP A 157 -6.37 -2.78 -3.58
CA ASP A 157 -6.62 -1.34 -3.57
C ASP A 157 -7.38 -1.08 -2.26
N THR A 158 -7.03 -0.06 -1.52
CA THR A 158 -7.56 0.08 -0.15
C THR A 158 -9.07 0.30 -0.19
N THR A 159 -9.82 -0.64 0.37
CA THR A 159 -11.27 -0.50 0.56
C THR A 159 -11.54 -0.25 2.03
N LEU A 160 -12.17 0.88 2.35
CA LEU A 160 -12.66 1.18 3.70
C LEU A 160 -14.12 0.79 3.81
N MET A 161 -14.52 0.38 5.02
CA MET A 161 -15.88 -0.04 5.33
C MET A 161 -16.29 0.48 6.70
N ALA A 162 -17.56 0.91 6.81
CA ALA A 162 -18.15 1.38 8.07
C ALA A 162 -19.65 1.16 8.10
N GLU A 163 -20.26 1.24 9.30
CA GLU A 163 -21.72 1.16 9.49
C GLU A 163 -22.43 2.50 9.24
N SER A 164 -21.68 3.61 9.19
CA SER A 164 -22.21 4.94 8.90
C SER A 164 -21.28 5.74 7.96
N GLU A 165 -21.86 6.72 7.27
CA GLU A 165 -21.12 7.64 6.40
C GLU A 165 -20.13 8.51 7.20
N GLU A 166 -20.50 8.91 8.42
CA GLU A 166 -19.64 9.70 9.29
C GLU A 166 -18.40 8.90 9.72
N GLU A 167 -18.57 7.64 10.14
CA GLU A 167 -17.44 6.76 10.46
C GLU A 167 -16.53 6.53 9.25
N LEU A 168 -17.12 6.29 8.07
CA LEU A 168 -16.35 6.11 6.84
C LEU A 168 -15.52 7.34 6.50
N THR A 169 -16.12 8.53 6.63
CA THR A 169 -15.42 9.79 6.41
C THR A 169 -14.26 9.98 7.38
N ASN A 170 -14.45 9.64 8.65
CA ASN A 170 -13.38 9.72 9.64
C ASN A 170 -12.23 8.76 9.34
N LEU A 171 -12.53 7.52 8.92
CA LEU A 171 -11.50 6.55 8.49
C LEU A 171 -10.75 7.07 7.25
N LEU A 172 -11.49 7.61 6.28
CA LEU A 172 -10.91 8.16 5.05
C LEU A 172 -9.96 9.33 5.32
N MET A 173 -10.34 10.24 6.22
CA MET A 173 -9.49 11.39 6.59
C MET A 173 -8.17 10.94 7.21
N LYS A 174 -8.17 9.92 8.07
CA LYS A 174 -6.94 9.35 8.64
C LYS A 174 -6.04 8.75 7.55
N VAL A 175 -6.62 7.96 6.63
CA VAL A 175 -5.84 7.37 5.53
C VAL A 175 -5.27 8.45 4.62
N LYS A 176 -6.05 9.49 4.31
CA LYS A 176 -5.62 10.61 3.49
C LYS A 176 -4.44 11.34 4.12
N GLU A 177 -4.54 11.70 5.40
CA GLU A 177 -3.49 12.41 6.13
C GLU A 177 -2.17 11.63 6.15
N GLU A 178 -2.20 10.33 6.49
CA GLU A 178 -0.99 9.51 6.55
C GLU A 178 -0.42 9.23 5.14
N SER A 179 -1.28 9.06 4.15
CA SER A 179 -0.84 8.92 2.75
C SER A 179 -0.16 10.18 2.23
N GLU A 180 -0.70 11.36 2.54
CA GLU A 180 -0.09 12.64 2.18
C GLU A 180 1.26 12.83 2.90
N LYS A 181 1.39 12.47 4.18
CA LYS A 181 2.66 12.46 4.90
C LYS A 181 3.69 11.55 4.23
N ALA A 182 3.24 10.41 3.72
CA ALA A 182 4.08 9.51 2.92
C ALA A 182 4.37 10.05 1.50
N GLY A 183 3.65 11.06 1.02
CA GLY A 183 3.77 11.59 -0.34
C GLY A 183 2.96 10.80 -1.37
N LEU A 184 2.06 9.93 -0.92
CA LEU A 184 1.14 9.19 -1.77
C LEU A 184 -0.11 10.04 -2.03
N LYS A 185 -0.54 10.11 -3.29
CA LYS A 185 -1.76 10.80 -3.67
C LYS A 185 -2.90 9.81 -3.81
N LEU A 186 -4.02 10.12 -3.19
CA LEU A 186 -5.22 9.28 -3.26
C LEU A 186 -6.17 9.77 -4.35
N ASN A 187 -6.67 8.81 -5.14
CA ASN A 187 -7.90 8.96 -5.92
C ASN A 187 -9.01 8.25 -5.14
N ILE A 188 -10.02 8.99 -4.76
CA ILE A 188 -11.18 8.50 -4.05
C ILE A 188 -12.27 8.31 -5.09
N LEU A 189 -12.73 7.08 -5.25
CA LEU A 189 -13.85 6.75 -6.12
C LEU A 189 -15.12 6.75 -5.25
N PRO A 190 -15.99 7.76 -5.37
CA PRO A 190 -17.28 7.73 -4.70
C PRO A 190 -18.16 6.63 -5.33
N ILE A 191 -18.84 5.91 -4.51
CA ILE A 191 -19.91 4.98 -4.91
C ILE A 191 -21.24 5.57 -4.54
#